data_49fa1bee6a3e44cfe1477a51577ecc1f
#
_entry.id   49fa1bee6a3e44cfe1477a51577ecc1f
#
_cell.length_a   1.000
_cell.length_b   1.000
_cell.length_c   1.000
_cell.angle_alpha   90.00
_cell.angle_beta   90.00
_cell.angle_gamma   90.00
#
_symmetry.space_group_name_H-M   'P 1'
#
loop_
_entity.id
_entity.type
_entity.pdbx_description
1 polymer ?
#
loop_
_entity_poly.entity_id
_entity_poly.type
_entity_poly.pdbx_seq_one_letter_code
_entity_poly.pdbx_strand_id
1 'polypeptide(L)'
;MRGIVGWIIYIVSGLISLGLIVHCIKTGRNTIWVYVLVVLISFPFIGSLVYFGAEILPELLRSRTSQRAMRGIRTTLDPEGNLRKFENDVKVTGNVASRQRYADELVRLGRATEALPIYQTCLTGVFQDDPKLLLGYAHAQFEAGDATAARKTLDDLIQRNPDFKSADGHLLYARALEAEGDLSKALSEYAALAEYFPGAEAFVRYAKLLNKSDQAPLAQQTLKALLDRAKYAPAHYRKAQREWLDEAHRELQNR
;
A
#
# COMPACT_ATOMS: atom_id res chain seq x y z
N MET A 1 -23.30 45.38 -18.21
CA MET A 1 -22.78 44.13 -17.60
C MET A 1 -21.24 43.98 -17.65
N ARG A 2 -20.54 44.36 -18.72
CA ARG A 2 -19.06 44.21 -18.81
C ARG A 2 -18.27 45.01 -17.75
N GLY A 3 -18.72 46.20 -17.36
CA GLY A 3 -18.02 47.01 -16.34
C GLY A 3 -18.04 46.44 -14.93
N ILE A 4 -19.19 45.82 -14.50
CA ILE A 4 -19.37 45.28 -13.16
C ILE A 4 -18.47 44.03 -12.95
N VAL A 5 -18.35 43.16 -13.96
CA VAL A 5 -17.48 42.00 -13.92
C VAL A 5 -16.00 42.38 -13.78
N GLY A 6 -15.57 43.44 -14.48
CA GLY A 6 -14.19 43.97 -14.35
C GLY A 6 -13.88 44.42 -12.92
N TRP A 7 -14.77 45.21 -12.31
CA TRP A 7 -14.60 45.65 -10.93
C TRP A 7 -14.56 44.52 -9.91
N ILE A 8 -15.41 43.48 -10.07
CA ILE A 8 -15.39 42.30 -9.20
C ILE A 8 -14.04 41.57 -9.30
N ILE A 9 -13.50 41.42 -10.50
CA ILE A 9 -12.19 40.78 -10.72
C ILE A 9 -11.07 41.57 -10.00
N TYR A 10 -11.06 42.90 -10.07
CA TYR A 10 -10.05 43.70 -9.36
C TYR A 10 -10.20 43.64 -7.85
N ILE A 11 -11.42 43.65 -7.31
CA ILE A 11 -11.65 43.50 -5.86
C ILE A 11 -11.20 42.14 -5.37
N VAL A 12 -11.55 41.06 -6.08
CA VAL A 12 -11.14 39.70 -5.70
C VAL A 12 -9.63 39.53 -5.76
N SER A 13 -8.97 40.04 -6.83
CA SER A 13 -7.52 40.04 -6.94
C SER A 13 -6.84 40.80 -5.82
N GLY A 14 -7.36 41.97 -5.45
CA GLY A 14 -6.86 42.78 -4.34
C GLY A 14 -6.96 42.06 -3.00
N LEU A 15 -8.09 41.39 -2.71
CA LEU A 15 -8.28 40.61 -1.50
C LEU A 15 -7.30 39.40 -1.43
N ILE A 16 -7.10 38.70 -2.54
CA ILE A 16 -6.13 37.62 -2.63
C ILE A 16 -4.71 38.13 -2.37
N SER A 17 -4.31 39.25 -3.02
CA SER A 17 -2.98 39.83 -2.84
C SER A 17 -2.77 40.31 -1.40
N LEU A 18 -3.79 40.90 -0.76
CA LEU A 18 -3.71 41.31 0.65
C LEU A 18 -3.54 40.10 1.57
N GLY A 19 -4.26 39.01 1.32
CA GLY A 19 -4.10 37.74 2.06
C GLY A 19 -2.68 37.18 1.93
N LEU A 20 -2.10 37.21 0.73
CA LEU A 20 -0.73 36.76 0.48
C LEU A 20 0.32 37.65 1.12
N ILE A 21 0.09 38.95 1.18
CA ILE A 21 0.97 39.91 1.92
C ILE A 21 0.97 39.57 3.41
N VAL A 22 -0.21 39.38 4.00
CA VAL A 22 -0.34 38.97 5.41
C VAL A 22 0.34 37.62 5.66
N HIS A 23 0.19 36.68 4.75
CA HIS A 23 0.87 35.37 4.82
C HIS A 23 2.40 35.54 4.75
N CYS A 24 2.90 36.35 3.84
CA CYS A 24 4.33 36.64 3.70
C CYS A 24 4.91 37.23 4.99
N ILE A 25 4.22 38.22 5.60
CA ILE A 25 4.66 38.85 6.85
C ILE A 25 4.63 37.84 8.02
N LYS A 26 3.56 37.07 8.16
CA LYS A 26 3.43 36.08 9.26
C LYS A 26 4.44 34.93 9.17
N THR A 27 4.83 34.52 7.97
CA THR A 27 5.79 33.42 7.75
C THR A 27 7.25 33.89 7.76
N GLY A 28 7.51 35.22 7.94
CA GLY A 28 8.87 35.77 7.98
C GLY A 28 9.64 35.64 6.68
N ARG A 29 8.94 35.57 5.56
CA ARG A 29 9.55 35.44 4.23
C ARG A 29 10.21 36.74 3.77
N ASN A 30 11.07 36.62 2.74
CA ASN A 30 11.83 37.78 2.22
C ASN A 30 10.90 38.96 1.88
N THR A 31 11.15 40.09 2.48
CA THR A 31 10.37 41.35 2.35
C THR A 31 10.22 41.80 0.88
N ILE A 32 11.10 41.37 -0.02
CA ILE A 32 11.01 41.64 -1.46
C ILE A 32 9.65 41.19 -2.02
N TRP A 33 9.07 40.08 -1.52
CA TRP A 33 7.77 39.58 -1.96
C TRP A 33 6.62 40.55 -1.65
N VAL A 34 6.71 41.30 -0.57
CA VAL A 34 5.72 42.33 -0.23
C VAL A 34 5.71 43.42 -1.32
N TYR A 35 6.89 43.89 -1.73
CA TYR A 35 7.00 44.88 -2.80
C TYR A 35 6.53 44.36 -4.15
N VAL A 36 6.88 43.10 -4.49
CA VAL A 36 6.42 42.42 -5.72
C VAL A 36 4.91 42.32 -5.75
N LEU A 37 4.28 41.90 -4.65
CA LEU A 37 2.82 41.77 -4.56
C LEU A 37 2.12 43.15 -4.66
N VAL A 38 2.68 44.20 -4.06
CA VAL A 38 2.15 45.57 -4.13
C VAL A 38 2.24 46.12 -5.55
N VAL A 39 3.39 45.98 -6.23
CA VAL A 39 3.59 46.45 -7.62
C VAL A 39 2.67 45.69 -8.58
N LEU A 40 2.51 44.40 -8.40
CA LEU A 40 1.70 43.57 -9.29
C LEU A 40 0.19 43.58 -8.98
N ILE A 41 -0.24 44.37 -7.98
CA ILE A 41 -1.68 44.53 -7.66
C ILE A 41 -2.46 45.18 -8.84
N SER A 42 -1.74 45.91 -9.69
CA SER A 42 -2.30 46.50 -10.92
C SER A 42 -2.59 45.47 -12.01
N PHE A 43 -2.00 44.29 -11.92
CA PHE A 43 -2.22 43.20 -12.85
C PHE A 43 -2.98 42.07 -12.14
N PRO A 44 -4.30 41.92 -12.37
CA PRO A 44 -5.12 40.93 -11.68
C PRO A 44 -4.53 39.52 -11.82
N PHE A 45 -4.31 38.84 -10.69
CA PHE A 45 -3.81 37.45 -10.55
C PHE A 45 -2.33 37.19 -10.87
N ILE A 46 -1.63 38.03 -11.62
CA ILE A 46 -0.21 37.77 -12.01
C ILE A 46 0.69 37.71 -10.78
N GLY A 47 0.61 38.70 -9.89
CA GLY A 47 1.41 38.74 -8.67
C GLY A 47 1.13 37.55 -7.75
N SER A 48 -0.16 37.22 -7.59
CA SER A 48 -0.59 36.08 -6.80
C SER A 48 -0.10 34.76 -7.38
N LEU A 49 -0.15 34.61 -8.70
CA LEU A 49 0.31 33.37 -9.40
C LEU A 49 1.84 33.22 -9.27
N VAL A 50 2.60 34.30 -9.44
CA VAL A 50 4.06 34.26 -9.31
C VAL A 50 4.47 33.94 -7.87
N TYR A 51 3.85 34.55 -6.86
CA TYR A 51 4.12 34.25 -5.47
C TYR A 51 3.75 32.80 -5.12
N PHE A 52 2.58 32.37 -5.55
CA PHE A 52 2.15 30.97 -5.35
C PHE A 52 3.13 29.97 -5.99
N GLY A 53 3.52 30.20 -7.24
CA GLY A 53 4.43 29.32 -7.98
C GLY A 53 5.85 29.30 -7.42
N ALA A 54 6.37 30.47 -6.99
CA ALA A 54 7.75 30.56 -6.52
C ALA A 54 7.94 30.14 -5.05
N GLU A 55 6.95 30.43 -4.20
CA GLU A 55 7.10 30.24 -2.74
C GLU A 55 6.22 29.16 -2.16
N ILE A 56 4.93 29.12 -2.51
CA ILE A 56 3.98 28.20 -1.89
C ILE A 56 4.06 26.82 -2.54
N LEU A 57 4.11 26.76 -3.86
CA LEU A 57 4.11 25.50 -4.61
C LEU A 57 5.31 24.60 -4.28
N PRO A 58 6.56 25.08 -4.20
CA PRO A 58 7.70 24.26 -3.81
C PRO A 58 7.57 23.70 -2.38
N GLU A 59 7.03 24.49 -1.45
CA GLU A 59 6.81 24.06 -0.06
C GLU A 59 5.72 22.99 0.02
N LEU A 60 4.60 23.16 -0.68
CA LEU A 60 3.56 22.16 -0.81
C LEU A 60 4.10 20.85 -1.41
N LEU A 61 4.88 20.94 -2.48
CA LEU A 61 5.47 19.76 -3.14
C LEU A 61 6.51 19.05 -2.27
N ARG A 62 7.20 19.76 -1.38
CA ARG A 62 8.15 19.19 -0.41
C ARG A 62 7.47 18.58 0.80
N SER A 63 6.21 18.86 1.05
CA SER A 63 5.50 18.30 2.21
C SER A 63 5.42 16.77 2.11
N ARG A 64 5.52 16.09 3.28
CA ARG A 64 5.40 14.61 3.34
C ARG A 64 4.06 14.11 2.77
N THR A 65 3.01 14.88 2.94
CA THR A 65 1.66 14.57 2.46
C THR A 65 1.59 14.64 0.93
N SER A 66 2.15 15.69 0.33
CA SER A 66 2.21 15.84 -1.13
C SER A 66 3.10 14.80 -1.78
N GLN A 67 4.24 14.47 -1.17
CA GLN A 67 5.10 13.39 -1.65
C GLN A 67 4.41 12.03 -1.63
N ARG A 68 3.59 11.76 -0.61
CA ARG A 68 2.77 10.53 -0.55
C ARG A 68 1.69 10.53 -1.63
N ALA A 69 1.00 11.66 -1.82
CA ALA A 69 -0.01 11.80 -2.87
C ALA A 69 0.61 11.66 -4.27
N MET A 70 1.75 12.32 -4.52
CA MET A 70 2.47 12.21 -5.80
C MET A 70 3.00 10.80 -6.06
N ARG A 71 3.47 10.08 -5.01
CA ARG A 71 3.83 8.65 -5.17
C ARG A 71 2.62 7.81 -5.58
N GLY A 72 1.46 8.03 -4.94
CA GLY A 72 0.23 7.33 -5.32
C GLY A 72 -0.18 7.61 -6.77
N ILE A 73 -0.14 8.88 -7.19
CA ILE A 73 -0.43 9.27 -8.59
C ILE A 73 0.58 8.65 -9.55
N ARG A 74 1.88 8.67 -9.21
CA ARG A 74 2.93 8.10 -10.06
C ARG A 74 2.79 6.59 -10.22
N THR A 75 2.46 5.85 -9.16
CA THR A 75 2.23 4.40 -9.26
C THR A 75 0.99 4.05 -10.06
N THR A 76 0.00 4.94 -10.10
CA THR A 76 -1.21 4.76 -10.93
C THR A 76 -0.94 5.08 -12.40
N LEU A 77 -0.14 6.12 -12.68
CA LEU A 77 0.19 6.54 -14.06
C LEU A 77 1.30 5.68 -14.69
N ASP A 78 2.22 5.18 -13.89
CA ASP A 78 3.34 4.35 -14.33
C ASP A 78 3.54 3.19 -13.33
N PRO A 79 2.70 2.14 -13.41
CA PRO A 79 2.78 0.99 -12.51
C PRO A 79 4.09 0.21 -12.65
N GLU A 80 4.74 0.27 -13.80
CA GLU A 80 6.02 -0.40 -14.06
C GLU A 80 7.27 0.46 -13.79
N GLY A 81 7.09 1.71 -13.35
CA GLY A 81 8.22 2.60 -13.10
C GLY A 81 9.22 2.08 -12.06
N ASN A 82 8.70 1.39 -11.02
CA ASN A 82 9.55 0.73 -10.04
C ASN A 82 10.24 -0.51 -10.63
N LEU A 83 9.54 -1.26 -11.47
CA LEU A 83 10.10 -2.46 -12.12
C LEU A 83 11.33 -2.09 -12.96
N ARG A 84 11.21 -1.08 -13.83
CA ARG A 84 12.35 -0.58 -14.63
C ARG A 84 13.51 -0.09 -13.76
N LYS A 85 13.21 0.57 -12.64
CA LYS A 85 14.24 0.98 -11.69
C LYS A 85 14.96 -0.22 -11.08
N PHE A 86 14.22 -1.21 -10.57
CA PHE A 86 14.82 -2.40 -9.95
C PHE A 86 15.56 -3.27 -10.97
N GLU A 87 15.09 -3.36 -12.20
CA GLU A 87 15.79 -4.00 -13.30
C GLU A 87 17.17 -3.35 -13.55
N ASN A 88 17.21 -2.01 -13.59
CA ASN A 88 18.47 -1.28 -13.72
C ASN A 88 19.38 -1.48 -12.50
N ASP A 89 18.83 -1.50 -11.28
CA ASP A 89 19.58 -1.80 -10.06
C ASP A 89 20.22 -3.21 -10.14
N VAL A 90 19.51 -4.19 -10.70
CA VAL A 90 20.07 -5.54 -10.94
C VAL A 90 21.21 -5.50 -11.95
N LYS A 91 21.06 -4.76 -13.07
CA LYS A 91 22.13 -4.62 -14.08
C LYS A 91 23.39 -3.96 -13.53
N VAL A 92 23.25 -3.02 -12.59
CA VAL A 92 24.38 -2.28 -12.01
C VAL A 92 25.05 -3.05 -10.86
N THR A 93 24.27 -3.58 -9.93
CA THR A 93 24.80 -4.19 -8.70
C THR A 93 24.85 -5.72 -8.75
N GLY A 94 23.86 -6.36 -9.40
CA GLY A 94 23.74 -7.81 -9.55
C GLY A 94 23.68 -8.62 -8.25
N ASN A 95 23.54 -7.94 -7.09
CA ASN A 95 23.52 -8.60 -5.80
C ASN A 95 22.16 -9.23 -5.47
N VAL A 96 22.12 -10.12 -4.47
CA VAL A 96 20.90 -10.83 -4.07
C VAL A 96 19.79 -9.86 -3.67
N ALA A 97 20.11 -8.78 -2.94
CA ALA A 97 19.10 -7.82 -2.50
C ALA A 97 18.45 -7.03 -3.66
N SER A 98 19.18 -6.72 -4.72
CA SER A 98 18.61 -6.07 -5.91
C SER A 98 17.73 -7.03 -6.71
N ARG A 99 18.15 -8.29 -6.86
CA ARG A 99 17.38 -9.34 -7.51
C ARG A 99 16.08 -9.64 -6.75
N GLN A 100 16.14 -9.73 -5.43
CA GLN A 100 14.97 -9.93 -4.59
C GLN A 100 13.95 -8.80 -4.80
N ARG A 101 14.36 -7.52 -4.71
CA ARG A 101 13.45 -6.37 -4.94
C ARG A 101 12.82 -6.38 -6.33
N TYR A 102 13.58 -6.81 -7.34
CA TYR A 102 13.06 -6.94 -8.70
C TYR A 102 12.02 -8.06 -8.79
N ALA A 103 12.29 -9.22 -8.18
CA ALA A 103 11.37 -10.34 -8.12
C ALA A 103 10.09 -10.00 -7.31
N ASP A 104 10.23 -9.34 -6.16
CA ASP A 104 9.10 -8.86 -5.35
C ASP A 104 8.17 -7.94 -6.16
N GLU A 105 8.76 -7.05 -6.98
CA GLU A 105 7.99 -6.13 -7.82
C GLU A 105 7.29 -6.84 -8.99
N LEU A 106 7.90 -7.86 -9.57
CA LEU A 106 7.26 -8.72 -10.57
C LEU A 106 6.03 -9.42 -9.98
N VAL A 107 6.14 -9.99 -8.78
CA VAL A 107 5.01 -10.61 -8.08
C VAL A 107 3.90 -9.58 -7.84
N ARG A 108 4.25 -8.39 -7.35
CA ARG A 108 3.30 -7.29 -7.13
C ARG A 108 2.52 -6.87 -8.39
N LEU A 109 3.16 -6.98 -9.55
CA LEU A 109 2.56 -6.69 -10.85
C LEU A 109 1.79 -7.88 -11.46
N GLY A 110 1.65 -8.99 -10.75
CA GLY A 110 0.99 -10.20 -11.25
C GLY A 110 1.84 -11.02 -12.23
N ARG A 111 3.15 -10.72 -12.33
CA ARG A 111 4.11 -11.41 -13.21
C ARG A 111 4.93 -12.45 -12.41
N ALA A 112 4.24 -13.22 -11.58
CA ALA A 112 4.86 -14.14 -10.63
C ALA A 112 5.72 -15.21 -11.32
N THR A 113 5.30 -15.72 -12.48
CA THR A 113 6.08 -16.70 -13.26
C THR A 113 7.46 -16.21 -13.66
N GLU A 114 7.62 -14.91 -13.91
CA GLU A 114 8.91 -14.31 -14.23
C GLU A 114 9.80 -14.10 -12.98
N ALA A 115 9.20 -13.99 -11.81
CA ALA A 115 9.92 -13.86 -10.54
C ALA A 115 10.56 -15.19 -10.09
N LEU A 116 9.98 -16.34 -10.44
CA LEU A 116 10.45 -17.65 -10.00
C LEU A 116 11.93 -17.92 -10.29
N PRO A 117 12.42 -17.80 -11.54
CA PRO A 117 13.83 -18.05 -11.84
C PRO A 117 14.76 -17.06 -11.13
N ILE A 118 14.31 -15.83 -10.85
CA ILE A 118 15.11 -14.85 -10.15
C ILE A 118 15.32 -15.26 -8.70
N TYR A 119 14.25 -15.69 -8.01
CA TYR A 119 14.37 -16.22 -6.64
C TYR A 119 15.25 -17.46 -6.58
N GLN A 120 15.14 -18.37 -7.55
CA GLN A 120 15.99 -19.56 -7.61
C GLN A 120 17.48 -19.20 -7.72
N THR A 121 17.81 -18.17 -8.50
CA THR A 121 19.21 -17.69 -8.56
C THR A 121 19.69 -17.03 -7.27
N CYS A 122 18.77 -16.50 -6.44
CA CYS A 122 19.08 -15.92 -5.15
C CYS A 122 19.30 -16.98 -4.06
N LEU A 123 18.55 -18.09 -4.11
CA LEU A 123 18.55 -19.18 -3.13
C LEU A 123 19.74 -20.14 -3.36
N THR A 124 20.96 -19.58 -3.37
CA THR A 124 22.20 -20.35 -3.61
C THR A 124 23.27 -20.00 -2.57
N GLY A 125 24.14 -20.94 -2.28
CA GLY A 125 25.27 -20.75 -1.35
C GLY A 125 24.79 -20.35 0.05
N VAL A 126 25.30 -19.26 0.59
CA VAL A 126 24.97 -18.78 1.95
C VAL A 126 23.53 -18.27 2.09
N PHE A 127 22.81 -18.06 0.99
CA PHE A 127 21.44 -17.58 0.96
C PHE A 127 20.40 -18.68 0.72
N GLN A 128 20.81 -19.94 0.58
CA GLN A 128 19.91 -21.06 0.27
C GLN A 128 18.79 -21.24 1.30
N ASP A 129 19.07 -20.88 2.55
CA ASP A 129 18.14 -21.01 3.67
C ASP A 129 17.66 -19.64 4.21
N ASP A 130 17.89 -18.55 3.46
CA ASP A 130 17.44 -17.22 3.88
C ASP A 130 15.92 -17.18 3.98
N PRO A 131 15.36 -16.91 5.19
CA PRO A 131 13.92 -17.02 5.40
C PRO A 131 13.08 -15.98 4.62
N LYS A 132 13.63 -14.82 4.30
CA LYS A 132 12.92 -13.79 3.52
C LYS A 132 12.88 -14.18 2.04
N LEU A 133 13.96 -14.74 1.52
CA LEU A 133 14.00 -15.23 0.15
C LEU A 133 13.08 -16.44 -0.05
N LEU A 134 13.10 -17.40 0.88
CA LEU A 134 12.20 -18.55 0.85
C LEU A 134 10.73 -18.12 0.91
N LEU A 135 10.40 -17.16 1.79
CA LEU A 135 9.04 -16.63 1.88
C LEU A 135 8.62 -15.92 0.57
N GLY A 136 9.49 -15.08 0.00
CA GLY A 136 9.23 -14.41 -1.28
C GLY A 136 9.06 -15.40 -2.42
N TYR A 137 9.88 -16.46 -2.46
CA TYR A 137 9.79 -17.53 -3.45
C TYR A 137 8.48 -18.31 -3.32
N ALA A 138 8.10 -18.69 -2.11
CA ALA A 138 6.81 -19.35 -1.87
C ALA A 138 5.62 -18.47 -2.28
N HIS A 139 5.69 -17.17 -2.02
CA HIS A 139 4.67 -16.22 -2.48
C HIS A 139 4.60 -16.17 -4.01
N ALA A 140 5.74 -16.12 -4.69
CA ALA A 140 5.80 -16.16 -6.15
C ALA A 140 5.21 -17.47 -6.72
N GLN A 141 5.50 -18.62 -6.11
CA GLN A 141 4.92 -19.92 -6.50
C GLN A 141 3.39 -19.92 -6.34
N PHE A 142 2.90 -19.42 -5.21
CA PHE A 142 1.46 -19.32 -4.95
C PHE A 142 0.74 -18.42 -5.97
N GLU A 143 1.28 -17.22 -6.22
CA GLU A 143 0.70 -16.28 -7.18
C GLU A 143 0.87 -16.74 -8.65
N ALA A 144 1.83 -17.65 -8.92
CA ALA A 144 1.94 -18.36 -10.20
C ALA A 144 0.94 -19.53 -10.35
N GLY A 145 0.14 -19.82 -9.31
CA GLY A 145 -0.86 -20.87 -9.30
C GLY A 145 -0.38 -22.23 -8.79
N ASP A 146 0.86 -22.34 -8.31
CA ASP A 146 1.41 -23.58 -7.76
C ASP A 146 1.37 -23.56 -6.22
N ALA A 147 0.19 -23.78 -5.67
CA ALA A 147 -0.03 -23.83 -4.22
C ALA A 147 0.77 -24.95 -3.55
N THR A 148 0.93 -26.09 -4.23
CA THR A 148 1.67 -27.25 -3.69
C THR A 148 3.16 -26.94 -3.56
N ALA A 149 3.77 -26.32 -4.57
CA ALA A 149 5.16 -25.89 -4.47
C ALA A 149 5.33 -24.81 -3.40
N ALA A 150 4.41 -23.85 -3.31
CA ALA A 150 4.43 -22.81 -2.29
C ALA A 150 4.39 -23.39 -0.87
N ARG A 151 3.46 -24.32 -0.60
CA ARG A 151 3.36 -24.99 0.70
C ARG A 151 4.65 -25.74 1.03
N LYS A 152 5.18 -26.51 0.09
CA LYS A 152 6.42 -27.25 0.29
C LYS A 152 7.60 -26.32 0.62
N THR A 153 7.72 -25.20 -0.08
CA THR A 153 8.75 -24.18 0.22
C THR A 153 8.55 -23.57 1.62
N LEU A 154 7.31 -23.39 2.07
CA LEU A 154 7.00 -22.90 3.42
C LEU A 154 7.30 -23.97 4.49
N ASP A 155 7.04 -25.26 4.22
CA ASP A 155 7.46 -26.35 5.10
C ASP A 155 8.98 -26.37 5.28
N ASP A 156 9.73 -26.25 4.17
CA ASP A 156 11.19 -26.16 4.18
C ASP A 156 11.68 -24.92 4.97
N LEU A 157 11.02 -23.77 4.78
CA LEU A 157 11.31 -22.55 5.54
C LEU A 157 11.16 -22.77 7.05
N ILE A 158 10.06 -23.34 7.49
CA ILE A 158 9.75 -23.59 8.91
C ILE A 158 10.79 -24.56 9.49
N GLN A 159 11.12 -25.62 8.76
CA GLN A 159 12.08 -26.62 9.20
C GLN A 159 13.49 -26.07 9.36
N ARG A 160 13.93 -25.24 8.41
CA ARG A 160 15.30 -24.69 8.39
C ARG A 160 15.45 -23.44 9.26
N ASN A 161 14.35 -22.74 9.52
CA ASN A 161 14.33 -21.46 10.28
C ASN A 161 13.26 -21.48 11.37
N PRO A 162 13.36 -22.34 12.40
CA PRO A 162 12.31 -22.52 13.42
C PRO A 162 12.02 -21.24 14.23
N ASP A 163 12.99 -20.34 14.34
CA ASP A 163 12.85 -19.06 15.04
C ASP A 163 12.23 -17.94 14.17
N PHE A 164 12.14 -18.15 12.86
CA PHE A 164 11.56 -17.17 11.95
C PHE A 164 10.04 -17.17 12.05
N LYS A 165 9.46 -16.05 12.47
CA LYS A 165 8.01 -15.87 12.58
C LYS A 165 7.53 -14.79 11.63
N SER A 166 6.56 -15.15 10.79
CA SER A 166 5.92 -14.23 9.85
C SER A 166 4.42 -14.48 9.83
N ALA A 167 3.63 -13.48 10.22
CA ALA A 167 2.18 -13.57 10.13
C ALA A 167 1.71 -13.71 8.66
N ASP A 168 2.37 -12.99 7.74
CA ASP A 168 2.08 -13.09 6.30
C ASP A 168 2.48 -14.46 5.74
N GLY A 169 3.59 -15.04 6.22
CA GLY A 169 4.01 -16.40 5.85
C GLY A 169 3.01 -17.45 6.34
N HIS A 170 2.51 -17.32 7.56
CA HIS A 170 1.48 -18.20 8.09
C HIS A 170 0.16 -18.05 7.32
N LEU A 171 -0.23 -16.83 6.96
CA LEU A 171 -1.41 -16.61 6.12
C LEU A 171 -1.25 -17.26 4.74
N LEU A 172 -0.07 -17.13 4.12
CA LEU A 172 0.23 -17.77 2.85
C LEU A 172 0.16 -19.29 2.95
N TYR A 173 0.65 -19.87 4.05
CA TYR A 173 0.56 -21.31 4.32
C TYR A 173 -0.88 -21.80 4.40
N ALA A 174 -1.73 -21.11 5.15
CA ALA A 174 -3.16 -21.42 5.24
C ALA A 174 -3.86 -21.30 3.88
N ARG A 175 -3.53 -20.27 3.08
CA ARG A 175 -4.05 -20.10 1.72
C ARG A 175 -3.59 -21.22 0.78
N ALA A 176 -2.37 -21.68 0.92
CA ALA A 176 -1.85 -22.78 0.12
C ALA A 176 -2.57 -24.10 0.44
N LEU A 177 -2.79 -24.41 1.72
CA LEU A 177 -3.58 -25.56 2.15
C LEU A 177 -5.04 -25.49 1.64
N GLU A 178 -5.67 -24.30 1.70
CA GLU A 178 -7.02 -24.10 1.16
C GLU A 178 -7.06 -24.37 -0.34
N ALA A 179 -6.07 -23.87 -1.09
CA ALA A 179 -5.97 -24.06 -2.55
C ALA A 179 -5.67 -25.52 -2.94
N GLU A 180 -4.93 -26.29 -2.12
CA GLU A 180 -4.72 -27.73 -2.29
C GLU A 180 -5.96 -28.56 -1.95
N GLY A 181 -6.96 -27.98 -1.27
CA GLY A 181 -8.16 -28.67 -0.82
C GLY A 181 -8.02 -29.38 0.54
N ASP A 182 -6.91 -29.19 1.27
CA ASP A 182 -6.77 -29.67 2.65
C ASP A 182 -7.50 -28.70 3.61
N LEU A 183 -8.85 -28.73 3.50
CA LEU A 183 -9.71 -27.79 4.22
C LEU A 183 -9.62 -27.97 5.74
N SER A 184 -9.35 -29.17 6.21
CA SER A 184 -9.23 -29.48 7.64
C SER A 184 -8.02 -28.76 8.25
N LYS A 185 -6.85 -28.87 7.61
CA LYS A 185 -5.65 -28.16 8.08
C LYS A 185 -5.79 -26.66 7.86
N ALA A 186 -6.30 -26.21 6.72
CA ALA A 186 -6.54 -24.80 6.46
C ALA A 186 -7.42 -24.15 7.54
N LEU A 187 -8.48 -24.85 8.00
CA LEU A 187 -9.33 -24.39 9.10
C LEU A 187 -8.54 -24.19 10.40
N SER A 188 -7.68 -25.15 10.76
CA SER A 188 -6.86 -25.04 11.99
C SER A 188 -5.86 -23.89 11.91
N GLU A 189 -5.23 -23.70 10.75
CA GLU A 189 -4.28 -22.58 10.56
C GLU A 189 -4.99 -21.22 10.56
N TYR A 190 -6.16 -21.11 9.90
CA TYR A 190 -6.94 -19.86 9.95
C TYR A 190 -7.49 -19.59 11.36
N ALA A 191 -7.87 -20.60 12.13
CA ALA A 191 -8.27 -20.41 13.52
C ALA A 191 -7.13 -19.81 14.36
N ALA A 192 -5.93 -20.36 14.23
CA ALA A 192 -4.74 -19.82 14.91
C ALA A 192 -4.41 -18.39 14.46
N LEU A 193 -4.52 -18.09 13.15
CA LEU A 193 -4.32 -16.74 12.60
C LEU A 193 -5.34 -15.75 13.15
N ALA A 194 -6.60 -16.14 13.35
CA ALA A 194 -7.64 -15.27 13.89
C ALA A 194 -7.32 -14.73 15.30
N GLU A 195 -6.43 -15.37 16.05
CA GLU A 195 -6.03 -14.93 17.38
C GLU A 195 -5.02 -13.77 17.33
N TYR A 196 -4.08 -13.78 16.39
CA TYR A 196 -2.95 -12.84 16.41
C TYR A 196 -2.70 -12.06 15.12
N PHE A 197 -3.30 -12.46 13.99
CA PHE A 197 -3.08 -11.79 12.72
C PHE A 197 -3.55 -10.32 12.77
N PRO A 198 -2.71 -9.36 12.36
CA PRO A 198 -3.04 -7.94 12.53
C PRO A 198 -4.09 -7.43 11.54
N GLY A 199 -4.33 -8.14 10.42
CA GLY A 199 -5.25 -7.76 9.36
C GLY A 199 -6.63 -8.39 9.48
N ALA A 200 -7.56 -7.96 8.65
CA ALA A 200 -8.91 -8.52 8.58
C ALA A 200 -9.01 -9.76 7.66
N GLU A 201 -8.04 -9.94 6.75
CA GLU A 201 -8.05 -11.00 5.74
C GLU A 201 -8.22 -12.40 6.33
N ALA A 202 -7.41 -12.74 7.34
CA ALA A 202 -7.45 -14.08 7.95
C ALA A 202 -8.84 -14.42 8.53
N PHE A 203 -9.49 -13.45 9.18
CA PHE A 203 -10.84 -13.63 9.73
C PHE A 203 -11.89 -13.90 8.65
N VAL A 204 -11.84 -13.14 7.56
CA VAL A 204 -12.79 -13.28 6.46
C VAL A 204 -12.60 -14.62 5.75
N ARG A 205 -11.33 -15.01 5.48
CA ARG A 205 -11.03 -16.31 4.89
C ARG A 205 -11.45 -17.46 5.79
N TYR A 206 -11.16 -17.37 7.09
CA TYR A 206 -11.61 -18.35 8.08
C TYR A 206 -13.12 -18.50 8.06
N ALA A 207 -13.87 -17.40 8.12
CA ALA A 207 -15.32 -17.44 8.10
C ALA A 207 -15.88 -18.05 6.80
N LYS A 208 -15.29 -17.69 5.65
CA LYS A 208 -15.68 -18.30 4.36
C LYS A 208 -15.44 -19.82 4.34
N LEU A 209 -14.32 -20.26 4.90
CA LEU A 209 -14.01 -21.68 4.96
C LEU A 209 -14.92 -22.41 5.95
N LEU A 210 -15.23 -21.83 7.12
CA LEU A 210 -16.21 -22.34 8.05
C LEU A 210 -17.60 -22.51 7.39
N ASN A 211 -18.01 -21.54 6.58
CA ASN A 211 -19.25 -21.62 5.84
C ASN A 211 -19.27 -22.79 4.83
N LYS A 212 -18.16 -23.03 4.14
CA LYS A 212 -18.02 -24.18 3.24
C LYS A 212 -18.01 -25.53 3.97
N SER A 213 -17.71 -25.51 5.28
CA SER A 213 -17.64 -26.70 6.15
C SER A 213 -18.86 -26.84 7.06
N ASP A 214 -20.00 -26.24 6.67
CA ASP A 214 -21.28 -26.27 7.40
C ASP A 214 -21.21 -25.75 8.85
N GLN A 215 -20.24 -24.91 9.18
CA GLN A 215 -20.05 -24.28 10.49
C GLN A 215 -20.51 -22.82 10.50
N ALA A 216 -21.66 -22.53 9.91
CA ALA A 216 -22.20 -21.18 9.74
C ALA A 216 -22.33 -20.35 11.04
N PRO A 217 -22.74 -20.92 12.20
CA PRO A 217 -22.81 -20.14 13.45
C PRO A 217 -21.44 -19.60 13.88
N LEU A 218 -20.37 -20.40 13.76
CA LEU A 218 -19.01 -19.99 14.10
C LEU A 218 -18.47 -18.95 13.10
N ALA A 219 -18.78 -19.09 11.81
CA ALA A 219 -18.45 -18.11 10.80
C ALA A 219 -19.04 -16.73 11.13
N GLN A 220 -20.34 -16.69 11.49
CA GLN A 220 -21.00 -15.45 11.89
C GLN A 220 -20.38 -14.84 13.15
N GLN A 221 -20.06 -15.66 14.14
CA GLN A 221 -19.40 -15.20 15.36
C GLN A 221 -18.04 -14.58 15.04
N THR A 222 -17.24 -15.22 14.19
CA THR A 222 -15.92 -14.74 13.75
C THR A 222 -16.01 -13.38 13.04
N LEU A 223 -16.97 -13.23 12.11
CA LEU A 223 -17.15 -11.97 11.38
C LEU A 223 -17.66 -10.85 12.29
N LYS A 224 -18.58 -11.14 13.20
CA LYS A 224 -19.06 -10.15 14.19
C LYS A 224 -17.92 -9.67 15.09
N ALA A 225 -17.09 -10.59 15.60
CA ALA A 225 -15.93 -10.25 16.41
C ALA A 225 -14.93 -9.37 15.65
N LEU A 226 -14.66 -9.65 14.37
CA LEU A 226 -13.83 -8.81 13.51
C LEU A 226 -14.40 -7.39 13.40
N LEU A 227 -15.70 -7.26 13.07
CA LEU A 227 -16.33 -5.97 12.86
C LEU A 227 -16.42 -5.16 14.16
N ASP A 228 -16.63 -5.81 15.29
CA ASP A 228 -16.63 -5.15 16.60
C ASP A 228 -15.22 -4.62 16.95
N ARG A 229 -14.16 -5.38 16.71
CA ARG A 229 -12.77 -4.89 16.84
C ARG A 229 -12.52 -3.69 15.93
N ALA A 230 -13.00 -3.75 14.69
CA ALA A 230 -12.78 -2.68 13.70
C ALA A 230 -13.46 -1.35 14.10
N LYS A 231 -14.55 -1.35 14.86
CA LYS A 231 -15.21 -0.13 15.36
C LYS A 231 -14.27 0.72 16.21
N TYR A 232 -13.44 0.07 17.03
CA TYR A 232 -12.50 0.74 17.94
C TYR A 232 -11.10 0.90 17.36
N ALA A 233 -10.86 0.33 16.17
CA ALA A 233 -9.55 0.43 15.51
C ALA A 233 -9.29 1.84 14.97
N PRO A 234 -8.01 2.27 14.88
CA PRO A 234 -7.64 3.56 14.31
C PRO A 234 -8.13 3.74 12.86
N ALA A 235 -8.37 4.99 12.45
CA ALA A 235 -8.89 5.29 11.11
C ALA A 235 -7.98 4.77 9.97
N HIS A 236 -6.65 4.79 10.18
CA HIS A 236 -5.71 4.26 9.19
C HIS A 236 -5.85 2.74 8.99
N TYR A 237 -6.10 1.98 10.06
CA TYR A 237 -6.38 0.55 9.98
C TYR A 237 -7.66 0.29 9.17
N ARG A 238 -8.77 0.95 9.53
CA ARG A 238 -10.04 0.80 8.82
C ARG A 238 -9.91 1.14 7.34
N LYS A 239 -9.13 2.16 7.01
CA LYS A 239 -8.85 2.51 5.61
C LYS A 239 -8.02 1.43 4.90
N ALA A 240 -7.00 0.89 5.55
CA ALA A 240 -6.13 -0.14 4.97
C ALA A 240 -6.86 -1.49 4.79
N GLN A 241 -7.77 -1.82 5.71
CA GLN A 241 -8.51 -3.10 5.71
C GLN A 241 -9.92 -2.99 5.11
N ARG A 242 -10.24 -1.85 4.46
CA ARG A 242 -11.59 -1.55 3.99
C ARG A 242 -12.20 -2.65 3.15
N GLU A 243 -11.45 -3.17 2.19
CA GLU A 243 -11.91 -4.22 1.28
C GLU A 243 -12.38 -5.48 2.04
N TRP A 244 -11.57 -5.93 3.00
CA TRP A 244 -11.89 -7.09 3.83
C TRP A 244 -13.03 -6.84 4.82
N LEU A 245 -13.15 -5.62 5.36
CA LEU A 245 -14.24 -5.25 6.23
C LEU A 245 -15.57 -5.15 5.45
N ASP A 246 -15.55 -4.60 4.24
CA ASP A 246 -16.70 -4.57 3.33
C ASP A 246 -17.12 -5.99 2.93
N GLU A 247 -16.13 -6.90 2.72
CA GLU A 247 -16.40 -8.32 2.46
C GLU A 247 -17.02 -9.01 3.68
N ALA A 248 -16.54 -8.75 4.89
CA ALA A 248 -17.13 -9.28 6.12
C ALA A 248 -18.59 -8.87 6.28
N HIS A 249 -18.92 -7.62 5.95
CA HIS A 249 -20.32 -7.16 5.95
C HIS A 249 -21.18 -7.90 4.92
N ARG A 250 -20.67 -8.11 3.71
CA ARG A 250 -21.38 -8.86 2.67
C ARG A 250 -21.66 -10.31 3.07
N GLU A 251 -20.65 -10.98 3.64
CA GLU A 251 -20.79 -12.36 4.11
C GLU A 251 -21.83 -12.51 5.24
N LEU A 252 -22.04 -11.49 6.07
CA LEU A 252 -23.08 -11.48 7.10
C LEU A 252 -24.47 -11.19 6.55
N GLN A 253 -24.59 -10.45 5.43
CA GLN A 253 -25.88 -10.06 4.84
C GLN A 253 -26.45 -11.14 3.90
N ASN A 254 -25.59 -11.93 3.26
CA ASN A 254 -25.97 -12.93 2.26
C ASN A 254 -26.61 -14.21 2.85
N ARG A 255 -27.12 -14.16 4.07
CA ARG A 255 -27.71 -15.33 4.77
C ARG A 255 -28.97 -15.00 5.56
#